data_8b65d116601a09a1eb7ad9bd7ace6be8
#
_entry.id   8b65d116601a09a1eb7ad9bd7ace6be8
#
_cell.length_a   1.000
_cell.length_b   1.000
_cell.length_c   1.000
_cell.angle_alpha   90.00
_cell.angle_beta   90.00
_cell.angle_gamma   90.00
#
_symmetry.space_group_name_H-M   'P 1'
#
loop_
_entity.id
_entity.type
_entity.pdbx_description
1 polymer ?
#
loop_
_entity_poly.entity_id
_entity_poly.type
_entity_poly.pdbx_seq_one_letter_code
_entity_poly.pdbx_strand_id
1 'polypeptide(L)'
;MGKKFYITTAIHYVNDLPHIGHMYENVVADVIARHRRRMGDDVWFLTGTDEHGQKIERSAAKEGVEPIELANRVVANHHELWKTLNISHDDFIRTTEARHRVGVLELIRRIQERMPDDIYFGEHSGWYCQSEETFIPENQVKEGKDLDGHPVEWTTEANLFFKLSRYTKPLLEHYRANPSFVYPPTRLNEVVAFVEQGLKDLSISRSSIKWGISFPGYPDHVIYVWMDALTNYISALGFGSGDHKKLDHYWPADMHLVGKDIVRFHAVYWPAFLMSAGLPLPKQVV
;
A
#
# COMPACT_ATOMS: atom_id res chain seq x y z
N MET A 1 -5.15 -8.42 31.49
CA MET A 1 -4.78 -7.45 30.45
C MET A 1 -5.53 -7.79 29.17
N GLY A 2 -6.16 -6.80 28.51
CA GLY A 2 -6.83 -6.99 27.24
C GLY A 2 -5.86 -7.49 26.15
N LYS A 3 -6.42 -8.07 25.09
CA LYS A 3 -5.61 -8.50 23.93
C LYS A 3 -5.17 -7.27 23.14
N LYS A 4 -3.97 -7.33 22.52
CA LYS A 4 -3.58 -6.33 21.53
C LYS A 4 -4.54 -6.40 20.35
N PHE A 5 -4.85 -5.26 19.76
CA PHE A 5 -5.64 -5.19 18.54
C PHE A 5 -5.15 -4.02 17.67
N TYR A 6 -4.57 -4.34 16.53
CA TYR A 6 -4.09 -3.36 15.58
C TYR A 6 -5.00 -3.34 14.35
N ILE A 7 -5.69 -2.22 14.16
CA ILE A 7 -6.57 -1.96 13.02
C ILE A 7 -6.03 -0.80 12.20
N THR A 8 -6.11 -0.92 10.89
CA THR A 8 -5.72 0.14 9.96
C THR A 8 -6.78 0.37 8.90
N THR A 9 -6.88 1.59 8.41
CA THR A 9 -7.50 1.88 7.11
C THR A 9 -6.44 1.84 6.00
N ALA A 10 -6.86 1.93 4.75
CA ALA A 10 -5.97 2.40 3.70
C ALA A 10 -5.51 3.83 4.01
N ILE A 11 -4.34 4.22 3.49
CA ILE A 11 -3.91 5.61 3.47
C ILE A 11 -4.40 6.26 2.18
N HIS A 12 -4.89 7.51 2.28
CA HIS A 12 -5.65 8.14 1.22
C HIS A 12 -4.78 9.02 0.34
N TYR A 13 -4.97 8.97 -0.98
CA TYR A 13 -4.31 9.89 -1.91
C TYR A 13 -4.70 11.34 -1.65
N VAL A 14 -3.72 12.24 -1.76
CA VAL A 14 -3.90 13.69 -1.54
C VAL A 14 -4.08 14.48 -2.84
N ASN A 15 -4.54 13.83 -3.90
CA ASN A 15 -4.80 14.48 -5.19
C ASN A 15 -6.14 15.22 -5.24
N ASP A 16 -7.03 14.99 -4.28
CA ASP A 16 -8.35 15.62 -4.17
C ASP A 16 -8.82 15.66 -2.71
N LEU A 17 -9.95 16.33 -2.47
CA LEU A 17 -10.59 16.38 -1.15
C LEU A 17 -11.13 15.02 -0.72
N PRO A 18 -11.20 14.74 0.61
CA PRO A 18 -11.81 13.51 1.10
C PRO A 18 -13.26 13.38 0.63
N HIS A 19 -13.63 12.19 0.16
CA HIS A 19 -14.99 11.87 -0.27
C HIS A 19 -15.66 10.85 0.67
N ILE A 20 -16.94 10.58 0.41
CA ILE A 20 -17.76 9.69 1.26
C ILE A 20 -17.16 8.29 1.47
N GLY A 21 -16.40 7.77 0.49
CA GLY A 21 -15.70 6.48 0.63
C GLY A 21 -14.66 6.51 1.73
N HIS A 22 -13.83 7.54 1.79
CA HIS A 22 -12.83 7.76 2.85
C HIS A 22 -13.50 7.91 4.22
N MET A 23 -14.63 8.66 4.27
CA MET A 23 -15.40 8.82 5.51
C MET A 23 -15.96 7.48 5.99
N TYR A 24 -16.58 6.71 5.10
CA TYR A 24 -17.18 5.42 5.42
C TYR A 24 -16.13 4.43 5.99
N GLU A 25 -14.99 4.30 5.33
CA GLU A 25 -13.90 3.42 5.76
C GLU A 25 -13.40 3.80 7.16
N ASN A 26 -13.12 5.08 7.40
CA ASN A 26 -12.62 5.54 8.71
C ASN A 26 -13.66 5.44 9.81
N VAL A 27 -14.95 5.70 9.53
CA VAL A 27 -16.04 5.53 10.51
C VAL A 27 -16.20 4.06 10.89
N VAL A 28 -16.13 3.15 9.92
CA VAL A 28 -16.22 1.70 10.21
C VAL A 28 -15.04 1.24 11.08
N ALA A 29 -13.81 1.67 10.73
CA ALA A 29 -12.63 1.38 11.52
C ALA A 29 -12.73 1.94 12.95
N ASP A 30 -13.23 3.16 13.09
CA ASP A 30 -13.43 3.81 14.41
C ASP A 30 -14.45 3.08 15.27
N VAL A 31 -15.56 2.64 14.68
CA VAL A 31 -16.57 1.83 15.40
C VAL A 31 -15.95 0.55 15.94
N ILE A 32 -15.15 -0.15 15.13
CA ILE A 32 -14.47 -1.37 15.54
C ILE A 32 -13.44 -1.07 16.64
N ALA A 33 -12.62 -0.03 16.46
CA ALA A 33 -11.62 0.37 17.44
C ALA A 33 -12.24 0.72 18.80
N ARG A 34 -13.32 1.53 18.81
CA ARG A 34 -14.07 1.88 20.04
C ARG A 34 -14.69 0.66 20.69
N HIS A 35 -15.28 -0.24 19.91
CA HIS A 35 -15.82 -1.48 20.43
C HIS A 35 -14.77 -2.31 21.14
N ARG A 36 -13.60 -2.51 20.50
CA ARG A 36 -12.47 -3.26 21.07
C ARG A 36 -11.93 -2.62 22.35
N ARG A 37 -11.76 -1.29 22.37
CA ARG A 37 -11.37 -0.55 23.59
C ARG A 37 -12.36 -0.75 24.72
N ARG A 38 -13.67 -0.72 24.40
CA ARG A 38 -14.74 -0.97 25.40
C ARG A 38 -14.70 -2.39 25.95
N MET A 39 -14.25 -3.37 25.16
CA MET A 39 -14.04 -4.76 25.60
C MET A 39 -12.76 -4.93 26.43
N GLY A 40 -11.98 -3.87 26.63
CA GLY A 40 -10.74 -3.87 27.39
C GLY A 40 -9.49 -4.27 26.58
N ASP A 41 -9.59 -4.32 25.26
CA ASP A 41 -8.42 -4.57 24.39
C ASP A 41 -7.51 -3.33 24.33
N ASP A 42 -6.20 -3.58 24.16
CA ASP A 42 -5.19 -2.57 23.89
C ASP A 42 -5.14 -2.32 22.37
N VAL A 43 -5.78 -1.24 21.95
CA VAL A 43 -6.05 -0.96 20.54
C VAL A 43 -5.11 0.10 19.98
N TRP A 44 -4.53 -0.17 18.80
CA TRP A 44 -3.85 0.82 17.97
C TRP A 44 -4.61 0.97 16.66
N PHE A 45 -5.14 2.16 16.39
CA PHE A 45 -5.85 2.51 15.17
C PHE A 45 -5.01 3.46 14.32
N LEU A 46 -4.57 3.00 13.14
CA LEU A 46 -3.78 3.75 12.18
C LEU A 46 -4.63 4.16 10.97
N THR A 47 -4.52 5.41 10.58
CA THR A 47 -4.94 5.94 9.28
C THR A 47 -3.85 6.87 8.74
N GLY A 48 -4.02 7.46 7.55
CA GLY A 48 -3.01 8.36 7.01
C GLY A 48 -3.23 8.78 5.57
N THR A 49 -2.18 9.33 4.96
CA THR A 49 -2.19 9.80 3.58
C THR A 49 -1.04 9.24 2.76
N ASP A 50 -1.36 8.89 1.52
CA ASP A 50 -0.42 8.53 0.46
C ASP A 50 -0.14 9.79 -0.38
N GLU A 51 1.10 10.29 -0.27
CA GLU A 51 1.47 11.62 -0.75
C GLU A 51 2.46 11.59 -1.91
N HIS A 52 2.92 10.41 -2.33
CA HIS A 52 3.85 10.24 -3.44
C HIS A 52 3.16 9.80 -4.73
N GLY A 53 3.92 9.79 -5.83
CA GLY A 53 3.47 9.27 -7.11
C GLY A 53 3.06 10.33 -8.13
N GLN A 54 2.83 9.86 -9.35
CA GLN A 54 2.61 10.70 -10.52
C GLN A 54 1.32 11.54 -10.44
N LYS A 55 0.27 10.98 -9.81
CA LYS A 55 -1.00 11.70 -9.67
C LYS A 55 -0.84 12.98 -8.87
N ILE A 56 -0.10 12.92 -7.76
CA ILE A 56 0.15 14.08 -6.90
C ILE A 56 1.04 15.10 -7.63
N GLU A 57 2.14 14.63 -8.25
CA GLU A 57 3.04 15.49 -9.03
C GLU A 57 2.29 16.25 -10.12
N ARG A 58 1.40 15.57 -10.86
CA ARG A 58 0.57 16.20 -11.91
C ARG A 58 -0.48 17.16 -11.36
N SER A 59 -1.14 16.81 -10.26
CA SER A 59 -2.13 17.68 -9.64
C SER A 59 -1.48 18.97 -9.13
N ALA A 60 -0.33 18.86 -8.48
CA ALA A 60 0.45 20.00 -8.04
C ALA A 60 0.92 20.90 -9.21
N ALA A 61 1.42 20.28 -10.28
CA ALA A 61 1.84 21.01 -11.48
C ALA A 61 0.68 21.76 -12.16
N LYS A 62 -0.52 21.18 -12.19
CA LYS A 62 -1.73 21.87 -12.73
C LYS A 62 -2.11 23.11 -11.90
N GLU A 63 -1.86 23.07 -10.60
CA GLU A 63 -2.12 24.18 -9.70
C GLU A 63 -0.95 25.18 -9.58
N GLY A 64 0.22 24.83 -10.15
CA GLY A 64 1.43 25.65 -10.07
C GLY A 64 2.05 25.70 -8.68
N VAL A 65 1.90 24.63 -7.89
CA VAL A 65 2.45 24.51 -6.52
C VAL A 65 3.39 23.31 -6.43
N GLU A 66 4.21 23.29 -5.38
CA GLU A 66 5.03 22.11 -5.07
C GLU A 66 4.15 20.95 -4.55
N PRO A 67 4.47 19.68 -4.87
CA PRO A 67 3.69 18.52 -4.42
C PRO A 67 3.47 18.48 -2.91
N ILE A 68 4.46 18.89 -2.11
CA ILE A 68 4.35 18.92 -0.66
C ILE A 68 3.35 19.98 -0.17
N GLU A 69 3.20 21.09 -0.88
CA GLU A 69 2.24 22.14 -0.53
C GLU A 69 0.81 21.66 -0.78
N LEU A 70 0.57 20.98 -1.92
CA LEU A 70 -0.70 20.32 -2.20
C LEU A 70 -1.02 19.28 -1.11
N ALA A 71 -0.06 18.40 -0.80
CA ALA A 71 -0.23 17.37 0.24
C ALA A 71 -0.58 18.00 1.59
N ASN A 72 0.15 19.02 2.05
CA ASN A 72 -0.12 19.69 3.31
C ASN A 72 -1.52 20.28 3.39
N ARG A 73 -2.00 20.87 2.30
CA ARG A 73 -3.33 21.46 2.22
C ARG A 73 -4.43 20.39 2.30
N VAL A 74 -4.28 19.28 1.58
CA VAL A 74 -5.27 18.19 1.59
C VAL A 74 -5.26 17.45 2.93
N VAL A 75 -4.08 17.23 3.52
CA VAL A 75 -3.96 16.66 4.87
C VAL A 75 -4.67 17.49 5.93
N ALA A 76 -4.58 18.81 5.85
CA ALA A 76 -5.32 19.69 6.75
C ALA A 76 -6.84 19.45 6.66
N ASN A 77 -7.39 19.25 5.45
CA ASN A 77 -8.80 18.90 5.27
C ASN A 77 -9.15 17.53 5.85
N HIS A 78 -8.27 16.53 5.74
CA HIS A 78 -8.47 15.22 6.40
C HIS A 78 -8.54 15.38 7.92
N HIS A 79 -7.62 16.13 8.53
CA HIS A 79 -7.62 16.36 9.98
C HIS A 79 -8.90 17.06 10.46
N GLU A 80 -9.37 18.07 9.75
CA GLU A 80 -10.63 18.75 10.09
C GLU A 80 -11.83 17.82 9.94
N LEU A 81 -11.85 16.99 8.91
CA LEU A 81 -12.91 16.01 8.70
C LEU A 81 -12.90 14.94 9.78
N TRP A 82 -11.74 14.38 10.14
CA TRP A 82 -11.61 13.36 11.20
C TRP A 82 -12.00 13.94 12.57
N LYS A 83 -11.66 15.19 12.81
CA LYS A 83 -12.09 15.92 14.02
C LYS A 83 -13.62 16.08 14.05
N THR A 84 -14.24 16.50 12.95
CA THR A 84 -15.68 16.66 12.80
C THR A 84 -16.42 15.34 13.03
N LEU A 85 -15.89 14.24 12.49
CA LEU A 85 -16.45 12.89 12.64
C LEU A 85 -16.05 12.22 13.97
N ASN A 86 -15.23 12.89 14.79
CA ASN A 86 -14.71 12.37 16.06
C ASN A 86 -14.02 11.01 15.90
N ILE A 87 -13.21 10.84 14.82
CA ILE A 87 -12.43 9.64 14.59
C ILE A 87 -11.32 9.50 15.62
N SER A 88 -11.26 8.35 16.30
CA SER A 88 -10.37 8.10 17.45
C SER A 88 -9.08 7.35 17.08
N HIS A 89 -8.48 7.69 15.91
CA HIS A 89 -7.19 7.12 15.52
C HIS A 89 -6.09 7.49 16.52
N ASP A 90 -5.15 6.55 16.71
CA ASP A 90 -3.99 6.73 17.60
C ASP A 90 -2.79 7.30 16.85
N ASP A 91 -2.72 7.09 15.53
CA ASP A 91 -1.67 7.63 14.68
C ASP A 91 -2.21 7.98 13.29
N PHE A 92 -1.62 9.00 12.70
CA PHE A 92 -1.87 9.44 11.33
C PHE A 92 -0.52 9.50 10.60
N ILE A 93 -0.26 8.51 9.74
CA ILE A 93 0.99 8.41 9.00
C ILE A 93 0.91 9.16 7.68
N ARG A 94 1.98 9.86 7.32
CA ARG A 94 2.15 10.48 6.01
C ARG A 94 3.34 9.83 5.31
N THR A 95 3.21 9.48 4.03
CA THR A 95 4.34 8.85 3.31
C THR A 95 5.53 9.81 3.13
N THR A 96 5.31 11.12 3.25
CA THR A 96 6.38 12.13 3.25
C THR A 96 7.15 12.25 4.57
N GLU A 97 6.71 11.60 5.65
CA GLU A 97 7.42 11.64 6.92
C GLU A 97 8.74 10.88 6.90
N ALA A 98 9.73 11.40 7.60
CA ALA A 98 11.04 10.76 7.70
C ALA A 98 10.98 9.33 8.28
N ARG A 99 10.07 9.08 9.25
CA ARG A 99 9.88 7.75 9.86
C ARG A 99 9.35 6.74 8.84
N HIS A 100 8.50 7.18 7.90
CA HIS A 100 8.00 6.32 6.84
C HIS A 100 9.11 5.97 5.85
N ARG A 101 9.84 6.97 5.37
CA ARG A 101 10.99 6.76 4.48
C ARG A 101 11.99 5.75 5.05
N VAL A 102 12.31 5.85 6.34
CA VAL A 102 13.20 4.88 7.02
C VAL A 102 12.64 3.47 6.94
N GLY A 103 11.34 3.28 7.19
CA GLY A 103 10.67 1.98 7.09
C GLY A 103 10.71 1.39 5.67
N VAL A 104 10.46 2.22 4.65
CA VAL A 104 10.50 1.78 3.25
C VAL A 104 11.89 1.31 2.83
N LEU A 105 12.91 2.09 3.17
CA LEU A 105 14.30 1.73 2.87
C LEU A 105 14.73 0.46 3.60
N GLU A 106 14.30 0.27 4.84
CA GLU A 106 14.56 -0.94 5.62
C GLU A 106 13.86 -2.17 5.02
N LEU A 107 12.61 -2.04 4.51
CA LEU A 107 11.92 -3.13 3.84
C LEU A 107 12.70 -3.61 2.60
N ILE A 108 13.13 -2.68 1.74
CA ILE A 108 13.93 -2.99 0.56
C ILE A 108 15.26 -3.65 0.96
N ARG A 109 15.97 -3.10 1.96
CA ARG A 109 17.21 -3.68 2.46
C ARG A 109 17.02 -5.12 2.93
N ARG A 110 15.97 -5.40 3.70
CA ARG A 110 15.67 -6.77 4.17
C ARG A 110 15.35 -7.73 3.04
N ILE A 111 14.57 -7.29 2.04
CA ILE A 111 14.29 -8.10 0.85
C ILE A 111 15.61 -8.45 0.16
N GLN A 112 16.47 -7.46 -0.11
CA GLN A 112 17.74 -7.67 -0.80
C GLN A 112 18.71 -8.59 -0.02
N GLU A 113 18.72 -8.51 1.31
CA GLU A 113 19.58 -9.38 2.14
C GLU A 113 19.06 -10.81 2.23
N ARG A 114 17.75 -11.01 2.36
CA ARG A 114 17.17 -12.34 2.54
C ARG A 114 16.94 -13.08 1.23
N MET A 115 16.53 -12.35 0.22
CA MET A 115 16.15 -12.86 -1.10
C MET A 115 16.79 -12.00 -2.19
N PRO A 116 18.12 -12.10 -2.39
CA PRO A 116 18.87 -11.21 -3.28
C PRO A 116 18.32 -11.16 -4.71
N ASP A 117 17.75 -12.27 -5.18
CA ASP A 117 17.18 -12.36 -6.53
C ASP A 117 15.74 -11.87 -6.65
N ASP A 118 15.11 -11.44 -5.54
CA ASP A 118 13.72 -10.97 -5.58
C ASP A 118 13.59 -9.56 -6.10
N ILE A 119 14.67 -8.77 -6.03
CA ILE A 119 14.75 -7.45 -6.67
C ILE A 119 15.83 -7.49 -7.74
N TYR A 120 15.45 -7.23 -8.97
CA TYR A 120 16.37 -7.22 -10.11
C TYR A 120 16.08 -6.07 -11.06
N PHE A 121 17.09 -5.64 -11.80
CA PHE A 121 16.96 -4.62 -12.84
C PHE A 121 16.61 -5.30 -14.18
N GLY A 122 15.62 -4.78 -14.87
CA GLY A 122 15.17 -5.34 -16.14
C GLY A 122 14.44 -4.30 -17.00
N GLU A 123 14.23 -4.65 -18.26
CA GLU A 123 13.42 -3.86 -19.18
C GLU A 123 12.04 -4.49 -19.30
N HIS A 124 11.02 -3.67 -19.30
CA HIS A 124 9.65 -4.08 -19.54
C HIS A 124 9.03 -3.22 -20.63
N SER A 125 8.47 -3.90 -21.63
CA SER A 125 7.66 -3.26 -22.66
C SER A 125 6.23 -3.73 -22.54
N GLY A 126 5.29 -2.81 -22.56
CA GLY A 126 3.89 -3.15 -22.43
C GLY A 126 2.97 -1.93 -22.52
N TRP A 127 1.68 -2.21 -22.47
CA TRP A 127 0.65 -1.19 -22.39
C TRP A 127 0.60 -0.61 -20.99
N TYR A 128 0.90 0.66 -20.84
CA TYR A 128 0.91 1.36 -19.57
C TYR A 128 -0.30 2.28 -19.44
N CYS A 129 -1.06 2.10 -18.36
CA CYS A 129 -2.15 2.97 -17.99
C CYS A 129 -1.65 4.05 -17.01
N GLN A 130 -1.66 5.30 -17.45
CA GLN A 130 -1.24 6.42 -16.61
C GLN A 130 -2.22 6.71 -15.48
N SER A 131 -3.50 6.41 -15.68
CA SER A 131 -4.54 6.64 -14.66
C SER A 131 -4.43 5.67 -13.50
N GLU A 132 -3.97 4.44 -13.77
CA GLU A 132 -3.81 3.38 -12.76
C GLU A 132 -2.35 3.20 -12.30
N GLU A 133 -1.42 3.94 -12.93
CA GLU A 133 0.03 3.85 -12.69
C GLU A 133 0.57 2.41 -12.79
N THR A 134 0.03 1.62 -13.75
CA THR A 134 0.38 0.21 -13.90
C THR A 134 0.44 -0.25 -15.37
N PHE A 135 1.18 -1.32 -15.60
CA PHE A 135 1.15 -2.02 -16.89
C PHE A 135 -0.10 -2.91 -17.00
N ILE A 136 -0.81 -2.77 -18.10
CA ILE A 136 -2.03 -3.52 -18.38
C ILE A 136 -1.69 -4.73 -19.24
N PRO A 137 -2.15 -5.94 -18.90
CA PRO A 137 -2.01 -7.11 -19.75
C PRO A 137 -2.65 -6.88 -21.12
N GLU A 138 -2.00 -7.34 -22.20
CA GLU A 138 -2.44 -7.12 -23.58
C GLU A 138 -3.88 -7.61 -23.83
N ASN A 139 -4.29 -8.70 -23.17
CA ASN A 139 -5.64 -9.24 -23.26
C ASN A 139 -6.72 -8.38 -22.59
N GLN A 140 -6.32 -7.37 -21.82
CA GLN A 140 -7.21 -6.40 -21.17
C GLN A 140 -7.21 -5.04 -21.90
N VAL A 141 -6.45 -4.91 -22.99
CA VAL A 141 -6.42 -3.70 -23.81
C VAL A 141 -7.37 -3.86 -24.98
N LYS A 142 -8.31 -2.92 -25.14
CA LYS A 142 -9.23 -2.83 -26.26
C LYS A 142 -9.25 -1.41 -26.81
N GLU A 143 -8.99 -1.26 -28.10
CA GLU A 143 -9.01 0.04 -28.80
C GLU A 143 -8.13 1.11 -28.11
N GLY A 144 -6.97 0.71 -27.58
CA GLY A 144 -6.05 1.62 -26.89
C GLY A 144 -6.51 2.06 -25.49
N LYS A 145 -7.43 1.28 -24.86
CA LYS A 145 -7.96 1.52 -23.52
C LYS A 145 -7.92 0.25 -22.68
N ASP A 146 -7.85 0.41 -21.36
CA ASP A 146 -8.02 -0.66 -20.40
C ASP A 146 -9.52 -1.04 -20.22
N LEU A 147 -9.79 -1.97 -19.29
CA LEU A 147 -11.17 -2.44 -19.01
C LEU A 147 -12.06 -1.35 -18.39
N ASP A 148 -11.47 -0.33 -17.75
CA ASP A 148 -12.17 0.77 -17.10
C ASP A 148 -12.29 1.99 -18.05
N GLY A 149 -11.78 1.86 -19.29
CA GLY A 149 -11.90 2.87 -20.34
C GLY A 149 -10.80 3.93 -20.32
N HIS A 150 -9.76 3.76 -19.50
CA HIS A 150 -8.62 4.67 -19.46
C HIS A 150 -7.69 4.43 -20.67
N PRO A 151 -7.11 5.48 -21.26
CA PRO A 151 -6.17 5.35 -22.35
C PRO A 151 -4.89 4.65 -21.88
N VAL A 152 -4.35 3.77 -22.72
CA VAL A 152 -3.07 3.09 -22.48
C VAL A 152 -2.10 3.36 -23.64
N GLU A 153 -0.82 3.48 -23.32
CA GLU A 153 0.26 3.72 -24.28
C GLU A 153 1.28 2.59 -24.21
N TRP A 154 1.77 2.14 -25.38
CA TRP A 154 2.88 1.19 -25.41
C TRP A 154 4.16 1.89 -25.02
N THR A 155 4.78 1.45 -23.92
CA THR A 155 6.02 2.03 -23.42
C THR A 155 7.04 0.95 -23.09
N THR A 156 8.31 1.31 -23.15
CA THR A 156 9.43 0.48 -22.68
C THR A 156 10.15 1.24 -21.58
N GLU A 157 10.20 0.65 -20.41
CA GLU A 157 10.91 1.21 -19.26
C GLU A 157 11.92 0.21 -18.72
N ALA A 158 13.12 0.70 -18.42
CA ALA A 158 14.11 -0.02 -17.64
C ALA A 158 13.89 0.29 -16.17
N ASN A 159 13.44 -0.69 -15.40
CA ASN A 159 13.02 -0.51 -14.01
C ASN A 159 13.60 -1.61 -13.10
N LEU A 160 13.50 -1.40 -11.81
CA LEU A 160 13.66 -2.49 -10.85
C LEU A 160 12.33 -3.25 -10.72
N PHE A 161 12.44 -4.57 -10.68
CA PHE A 161 11.32 -5.49 -10.57
C PHE A 161 11.41 -6.28 -9.28
N PHE A 162 10.25 -6.56 -8.69
CA PHE A 162 10.10 -7.54 -7.64
C PHE A 162 9.56 -8.85 -8.22
N LYS A 163 10.21 -9.96 -7.89
CA LYS A 163 9.89 -11.30 -8.41
C LYS A 163 8.60 -11.85 -7.78
N LEU A 164 7.49 -11.15 -8.03
CA LEU A 164 6.18 -11.48 -7.50
C LEU A 164 5.71 -12.89 -7.95
N SER A 165 6.12 -13.32 -9.15
CA SER A 165 5.81 -14.66 -9.70
C SER A 165 6.25 -15.80 -8.78
N ARG A 166 7.34 -15.62 -8.01
CA ARG A 166 7.83 -16.59 -7.01
C ARG A 166 6.80 -16.87 -5.91
N TYR A 167 5.95 -15.91 -5.62
CA TYR A 167 5.00 -15.94 -4.50
C TYR A 167 3.63 -16.52 -4.86
N THR A 168 3.39 -16.92 -6.10
CA THR A 168 2.13 -17.56 -6.53
C THR A 168 1.77 -18.75 -5.63
N LYS A 169 2.67 -19.72 -5.50
CA LYS A 169 2.43 -20.93 -4.67
C LYS A 169 2.36 -20.61 -3.16
N PRO A 170 3.31 -19.84 -2.57
CA PRO A 170 3.23 -19.48 -1.15
C PRO A 170 1.94 -18.74 -0.76
N LEU A 171 1.44 -17.85 -1.61
CA LEU A 171 0.20 -17.13 -1.36
C LEU A 171 -1.01 -18.07 -1.39
N LEU A 172 -1.11 -18.97 -2.38
CA LEU A 172 -2.19 -19.94 -2.45
C LEU A 172 -2.18 -20.89 -1.25
N GLU A 173 -1.01 -21.30 -0.78
CA GLU A 173 -0.86 -22.11 0.44
C GLU A 173 -1.32 -21.31 1.67
N HIS A 174 -0.96 -20.03 1.76
CA HIS A 174 -1.39 -19.16 2.84
C HIS A 174 -2.92 -19.02 2.88
N TYR A 175 -3.58 -18.78 1.75
CA TYR A 175 -5.04 -18.63 1.69
C TYR A 175 -5.78 -19.93 2.06
N ARG A 176 -5.25 -21.10 1.66
CA ARG A 176 -5.82 -22.40 2.06
C ARG A 176 -5.69 -22.65 3.56
N ALA A 177 -4.55 -22.27 4.14
CA ALA A 177 -4.32 -22.41 5.58
C ALA A 177 -5.12 -21.37 6.40
N ASN A 178 -5.46 -20.23 5.82
CA ASN A 178 -6.10 -19.10 6.48
C ASN A 178 -7.33 -18.62 5.69
N PRO A 179 -8.44 -19.37 5.65
CA PRO A 179 -9.61 -19.04 4.82
C PRO A 179 -10.34 -17.76 5.23
N SER A 180 -10.01 -17.20 6.40
CA SER A 180 -10.51 -15.90 6.89
C SER A 180 -9.55 -14.74 6.61
N PHE A 181 -8.45 -14.97 5.89
CA PHE A 181 -7.45 -13.93 5.61
C PHE A 181 -8.03 -12.74 4.82
N VAL A 182 -8.93 -13.01 3.88
CA VAL A 182 -9.68 -11.96 3.16
C VAL A 182 -11.18 -12.13 3.44
N TYR A 183 -11.84 -11.05 3.82
CA TYR A 183 -13.26 -11.02 4.07
C TYR A 183 -13.95 -9.92 3.25
N PRO A 184 -15.15 -10.15 2.72
CA PRO A 184 -15.93 -11.40 2.76
C PRO A 184 -15.34 -12.52 1.87
N PRO A 185 -15.78 -13.79 2.03
CA PRO A 185 -15.25 -14.92 1.27
C PRO A 185 -15.30 -14.74 -0.25
N THR A 186 -16.25 -13.98 -0.77
CA THR A 186 -16.33 -13.63 -2.19
C THR A 186 -15.08 -12.92 -2.68
N ARG A 187 -14.49 -12.03 -1.85
CA ARG A 187 -13.25 -11.33 -2.19
C ARG A 187 -12.04 -12.25 -2.12
N LEU A 188 -12.03 -13.19 -1.19
CA LEU A 188 -10.98 -14.22 -1.17
C LEU A 188 -11.00 -15.04 -2.46
N ASN A 189 -12.19 -15.44 -2.94
CA ASN A 189 -12.32 -16.19 -4.19
C ASN A 189 -11.78 -15.40 -5.39
N GLU A 190 -12.05 -14.10 -5.47
CA GLU A 190 -11.49 -13.22 -6.51
C GLU A 190 -9.96 -13.15 -6.45
N VAL A 191 -9.40 -13.01 -5.24
CA VAL A 191 -7.95 -12.99 -5.02
C VAL A 191 -7.32 -14.33 -5.40
N VAL A 192 -7.91 -15.45 -4.99
CA VAL A 192 -7.43 -16.80 -5.35
C VAL A 192 -7.44 -16.98 -6.86
N ALA A 193 -8.57 -16.68 -7.52
CA ALA A 193 -8.69 -16.79 -8.98
C ALA A 193 -7.65 -15.91 -9.73
N PHE A 194 -7.35 -14.73 -9.22
CA PHE A 194 -6.31 -13.87 -9.77
C PHE A 194 -4.91 -14.50 -9.62
N VAL A 195 -4.58 -15.04 -8.45
CA VAL A 195 -3.26 -15.63 -8.18
C VAL A 195 -3.08 -16.96 -8.94
N GLU A 196 -4.15 -17.76 -9.11
CA GLU A 196 -4.11 -19.02 -9.86
C GLU A 196 -3.82 -18.85 -11.35
N GLN A 197 -4.10 -17.67 -11.94
CA GLN A 197 -3.69 -17.34 -13.31
C GLN A 197 -2.18 -17.21 -13.49
N GLY A 198 -1.42 -17.22 -12.40
CA GLY A 198 0.01 -16.98 -12.37
C GLY A 198 0.35 -15.50 -12.25
N LEU A 199 1.12 -15.17 -11.22
CA LEU A 199 1.58 -13.80 -11.00
C LEU A 199 2.73 -13.46 -11.95
N LYS A 200 2.73 -12.23 -12.46
CA LYS A 200 3.86 -11.63 -13.19
C LYS A 200 4.70 -10.79 -12.23
N ASP A 201 5.98 -10.65 -12.53
CA ASP A 201 6.87 -9.81 -11.76
C ASP A 201 6.42 -8.35 -11.81
N LEU A 202 6.55 -7.68 -10.68
CA LEU A 202 6.02 -6.34 -10.47
C LEU A 202 7.13 -5.31 -10.62
N SER A 203 6.95 -4.33 -11.50
CA SER A 203 7.85 -3.16 -11.55
C SER A 203 7.68 -2.33 -10.28
N ILE A 204 8.77 -2.19 -9.50
CA ILE A 204 8.80 -1.52 -8.20
C ILE A 204 9.59 -0.21 -8.20
N SER A 205 9.97 0.29 -9.37
CA SER A 205 10.55 1.62 -9.51
C SER A 205 9.99 2.35 -10.73
N ARG A 206 10.19 3.66 -10.75
CA ARG A 206 9.83 4.55 -11.87
C ARG A 206 10.96 5.56 -12.09
N SER A 207 11.39 5.72 -13.33
CA SER A 207 12.36 6.75 -13.74
C SER A 207 11.68 8.01 -14.29
N SER A 208 10.42 7.90 -14.70
CA SER A 208 9.63 9.00 -15.26
C SER A 208 9.04 9.96 -14.23
N ILE A 209 9.11 9.63 -12.93
CA ILE A 209 8.55 10.39 -11.81
C ILE A 209 9.69 10.85 -10.91
N LYS A 210 9.57 12.07 -10.35
CA LYS A 210 10.56 12.62 -9.41
C LYS A 210 10.04 12.69 -7.98
N TRP A 211 8.72 12.81 -7.81
CA TRP A 211 8.09 12.92 -6.51
C TRP A 211 7.87 11.55 -5.86
N GLY A 212 8.77 11.17 -4.98
CA GLY A 212 8.76 9.89 -4.28
C GLY A 212 10.07 9.63 -3.52
N ILE A 213 10.17 8.46 -2.93
CA ILE A 213 11.39 8.01 -2.23
C ILE A 213 12.35 7.44 -3.28
N SER A 214 13.57 7.99 -3.36
CA SER A 214 14.62 7.49 -4.27
C SER A 214 14.97 6.03 -3.96
N PHE A 215 15.12 5.21 -5.01
CA PHE A 215 15.46 3.80 -4.86
C PHE A 215 16.95 3.65 -4.46
N PRO A 216 17.29 2.86 -3.42
CA PRO A 216 18.68 2.66 -3.00
C PRO A 216 19.57 2.14 -4.13
N GLY A 217 20.69 2.85 -4.40
CA GLY A 217 21.62 2.50 -5.47
C GLY A 217 21.19 2.95 -6.88
N TYR A 218 20.00 3.50 -7.05
CA TYR A 218 19.47 3.97 -8.35
C TYR A 218 18.85 5.38 -8.18
N PRO A 219 19.65 6.45 -8.12
CA PRO A 219 19.19 7.79 -7.78
C PRO A 219 18.18 8.39 -8.79
N ASP A 220 18.18 7.90 -10.03
CA ASP A 220 17.26 8.33 -11.08
C ASP A 220 15.90 7.60 -11.02
N HIS A 221 15.73 6.65 -10.08
CA HIS A 221 14.50 5.92 -9.87
C HIS A 221 13.88 6.26 -8.54
N VAL A 222 12.56 6.43 -8.51
CA VAL A 222 11.78 6.46 -7.29
C VAL A 222 11.08 5.12 -7.06
N ILE A 223 10.84 4.79 -5.80
CA ILE A 223 10.15 3.57 -5.40
C ILE A 223 8.68 3.66 -5.87
N TYR A 224 8.17 2.55 -6.38
CA TYR A 224 6.79 2.41 -6.82
C TYR A 224 5.81 2.68 -5.67
N VAL A 225 4.78 3.45 -5.97
CA VAL A 225 3.82 3.96 -4.98
C VAL A 225 3.21 2.87 -4.09
N TRP A 226 2.93 1.68 -4.61
CA TRP A 226 2.36 0.60 -3.78
C TRP A 226 3.37 -0.08 -2.85
N MET A 227 4.65 -0.16 -3.21
CA MET A 227 5.68 -0.62 -2.27
C MET A 227 5.91 0.41 -1.16
N ASP A 228 5.89 1.68 -1.53
CA ASP A 228 5.95 2.82 -0.62
C ASP A 228 4.72 2.80 0.31
N ALA A 229 3.52 2.95 -0.24
CA ALA A 229 2.29 3.07 0.51
C ALA A 229 2.04 1.90 1.47
N LEU A 230 2.16 0.64 1.02
CA LEU A 230 1.88 -0.53 1.85
C LEU A 230 2.83 -0.65 3.06
N THR A 231 4.01 -0.07 2.98
CA THR A 231 4.97 -0.07 4.09
C THR A 231 4.50 0.80 5.28
N ASN A 232 3.51 1.67 5.09
CA ASN A 232 2.97 2.51 6.15
C ASN A 232 2.58 1.72 7.40
N TYR A 233 2.02 0.54 7.22
CA TYR A 233 1.49 -0.31 8.30
C TYR A 233 2.52 -0.76 9.32
N ILE A 234 3.77 -0.85 8.91
CA ILE A 234 4.89 -1.19 9.80
C ILE A 234 5.76 0.00 10.14
N SER A 235 5.93 0.96 9.22
CA SER A 235 6.72 2.16 9.48
C SER A 235 6.12 3.04 10.58
N ALA A 236 4.78 3.14 10.64
CA ALA A 236 4.07 3.82 11.72
C ALA A 236 4.36 3.20 13.11
N LEU A 237 4.70 1.92 13.15
CA LEU A 237 5.07 1.21 14.37
C LEU A 237 6.58 1.26 14.69
N GLY A 238 7.36 2.02 13.91
CA GLY A 238 8.79 2.20 14.13
C GLY A 238 9.69 1.19 13.40
N PHE A 239 9.18 0.46 12.41
CA PHE A 239 10.00 -0.42 11.59
C PHE A 239 11.16 0.35 10.94
N GLY A 240 12.38 -0.14 11.13
CA GLY A 240 13.61 0.49 10.66
C GLY A 240 14.17 1.63 11.54
N SER A 241 13.43 2.11 12.53
CA SER A 241 13.84 3.26 13.36
C SER A 241 14.83 2.93 14.48
N GLY A 242 15.03 1.65 14.78
CA GLY A 242 15.79 1.20 15.96
C GLY A 242 14.96 1.12 17.25
N ASP A 243 13.79 1.75 17.35
CA ASP A 243 12.82 1.54 18.42
C ASP A 243 11.65 0.69 17.90
N HIS A 244 11.71 -0.60 18.22
CA HIS A 244 10.75 -1.61 17.76
C HIS A 244 9.62 -1.90 18.75
N LYS A 245 9.50 -1.18 19.88
CA LYS A 245 8.54 -1.50 20.94
C LYS A 245 7.09 -1.60 20.43
N LYS A 246 6.66 -0.64 19.62
CA LYS A 246 5.32 -0.69 19.03
C LYS A 246 5.18 -1.79 17.99
N LEU A 247 6.20 -1.99 17.15
CA LEU A 247 6.22 -3.05 16.16
C LEU A 247 6.11 -4.42 16.84
N ASP A 248 6.93 -4.70 17.82
CA ASP A 248 6.97 -5.97 18.56
C ASP A 248 5.64 -6.21 19.30
N HIS A 249 4.99 -5.13 19.75
CA HIS A 249 3.74 -5.22 20.48
C HIS A 249 2.53 -5.38 19.56
N TYR A 250 2.38 -4.56 18.52
CA TYR A 250 1.16 -4.51 17.70
C TYR A 250 1.22 -5.34 16.43
N TRP A 251 2.42 -5.50 15.79
CA TRP A 251 2.49 -6.30 14.57
C TRP A 251 2.44 -7.81 14.87
N PRO A 252 1.81 -8.63 14.05
CA PRO A 252 1.07 -8.30 12.83
C PRO A 252 -0.29 -7.64 13.12
N ALA A 253 -0.75 -6.82 12.16
CA ALA A 253 -2.06 -6.20 12.21
C ALA A 253 -3.17 -7.24 12.32
N ASP A 254 -4.17 -6.96 13.16
CA ASP A 254 -5.35 -7.82 13.27
C ASP A 254 -6.29 -7.59 12.09
N MET A 255 -6.37 -6.34 11.56
CA MET A 255 -7.27 -6.01 10.47
C MET A 255 -6.72 -4.85 9.63
N HIS A 256 -6.63 -5.08 8.31
CA HIS A 256 -6.56 -4.02 7.31
C HIS A 256 -7.94 -3.83 6.70
N LEU A 257 -8.60 -2.71 7.02
CA LEU A 257 -9.88 -2.33 6.43
C LEU A 257 -9.61 -1.49 5.18
N VAL A 258 -10.08 -1.96 4.01
CA VAL A 258 -9.71 -1.35 2.72
C VAL A 258 -10.87 -1.36 1.72
N GLY A 259 -10.86 -0.42 0.80
CA GLY A 259 -11.80 -0.41 -0.33
C GLY A 259 -11.61 -1.63 -1.24
N LYS A 260 -12.70 -2.11 -1.85
CA LYS A 260 -12.71 -3.31 -2.72
C LYS A 260 -11.67 -3.24 -3.85
N ASP A 261 -11.42 -2.05 -4.38
CA ASP A 261 -10.57 -1.84 -5.56
C ASP A 261 -9.08 -2.04 -5.25
N ILE A 262 -8.72 -1.96 -3.97
CA ILE A 262 -7.34 -2.11 -3.49
C ILE A 262 -7.10 -3.40 -2.70
N VAL A 263 -8.11 -4.29 -2.59
CA VAL A 263 -7.97 -5.59 -1.92
C VAL A 263 -6.80 -6.39 -2.52
N ARG A 264 -6.63 -6.38 -3.84
CA ARG A 264 -5.54 -7.09 -4.53
C ARG A 264 -4.15 -6.66 -4.05
N PHE A 265 -3.93 -5.38 -3.82
CA PHE A 265 -2.64 -4.88 -3.32
C PHE A 265 -2.37 -5.34 -1.89
N HIS A 266 -3.39 -5.36 -1.04
CA HIS A 266 -3.28 -5.75 0.36
C HIS A 266 -3.26 -7.27 0.58
N ALA A 267 -3.89 -8.03 -0.31
CA ALA A 267 -3.98 -9.48 -0.19
C ALA A 267 -2.89 -10.22 -1.00
N VAL A 268 -2.28 -9.60 -2.02
CA VAL A 268 -1.28 -10.24 -2.87
C VAL A 268 0.09 -9.57 -2.73
N TYR A 269 0.21 -8.27 -3.06
CA TYR A 269 1.52 -7.59 -3.09
C TYR A 269 2.09 -7.44 -1.68
N TRP A 270 1.30 -6.95 -0.74
CA TRP A 270 1.75 -6.76 0.63
C TRP A 270 2.23 -8.05 1.30
N PRO A 271 1.46 -9.15 1.29
CA PRO A 271 1.96 -10.42 1.80
C PRO A 271 3.22 -10.92 1.10
N ALA A 272 3.34 -10.75 -0.22
CA ALA A 272 4.55 -11.16 -0.95
C ALA A 272 5.79 -10.36 -0.52
N PHE A 273 5.69 -9.04 -0.34
CA PHE A 273 6.78 -8.21 0.19
C PHE A 273 7.18 -8.64 1.59
N LEU A 274 6.19 -8.89 2.46
CA LEU A 274 6.45 -9.36 3.83
C LEU A 274 7.10 -10.75 3.87
N MET A 275 6.64 -11.69 3.04
CA MET A 275 7.26 -13.02 2.93
C MET A 275 8.72 -12.91 2.49
N SER A 276 9.00 -12.08 1.48
CA SER A 276 10.35 -11.82 0.99
C SER A 276 11.25 -11.21 2.09
N ALA A 277 10.72 -10.24 2.83
CA ALA A 277 11.42 -9.61 3.94
C ALA A 277 11.50 -10.48 5.21
N GLY A 278 10.82 -11.65 5.26
CA GLY A 278 10.75 -12.52 6.43
C GLY A 278 9.98 -11.92 7.60
N LEU A 279 8.94 -11.14 7.29
CA LEU A 279 8.06 -10.52 8.28
C LEU A 279 6.73 -11.28 8.41
N PRO A 280 6.11 -11.28 9.60
CA PRO A 280 4.78 -11.85 9.78
C PRO A 280 3.74 -11.16 8.87
N LEU A 281 2.74 -11.92 8.41
CA LEU A 281 1.64 -11.39 7.61
C LEU A 281 0.54 -10.82 8.51
N PRO A 282 -0.25 -9.81 8.05
CA PRO A 282 -1.45 -9.38 8.74
C PRO A 282 -2.43 -10.56 8.88
N LYS A 283 -3.32 -10.47 9.86
CA LYS A 283 -4.26 -11.57 10.13
C LYS A 283 -5.45 -11.53 9.18
N GLN A 284 -5.90 -10.32 8.79
CA GLN A 284 -7.08 -10.17 7.96
C GLN A 284 -7.05 -8.89 7.12
N VAL A 285 -7.58 -9.00 5.88
CA VAL A 285 -7.94 -7.89 4.98
C VAL A 285 -9.45 -7.90 4.80
N VAL A 286 -10.11 -6.76 5.07
CA VAL A 286 -11.58 -6.63 5.09
C VAL A 286 -12.04 -5.52 4.15
#